data_1d9c1e8be43d357cd324d254f503a0e5
#
_entry.id   1d9c1e8be43d357cd324d254f503a0e5
#
_cell.length_a   1.000
_cell.length_b   1.000
_cell.length_c   1.000
_cell.angle_alpha   90.00
_cell.angle_beta   90.00
_cell.angle_gamma   90.00
#
_symmetry.space_group_name_H-M   'P 1'
#
loop_
_entity.id
_entity.type
_entity.pdbx_description
1 polymer ?
#
loop_
_entity_poly.entity_id
_entity_poly.type
_entity_poly.pdbx_seq_one_letter_code
_entity_poly.pdbx_strand_id
1 'polypeptide(L)'
;AREYQPGLQFLHCLSNQTSGGNSLYCDGLHLAKVLRAEDPAAFTTLVRTPVLFRYHDQDCDYQNIAPVIELAPGGGIRNIRFNPAVMTTADCAASKFREFQRAYRCFLRLTRRPDLQAETRMQPGEIAVFDNRRVLHGRRAFAAQSGRRHLQGAYVEWEDVDSRVRVLRRYLG
;
A
#
# COMPACT_ATOMS: atom_id res chain seq x y z
N ALA A 1 -9.26 1.93 -4.06
CA ALA A 1 -10.64 1.57 -4.33
C ALA A 1 -10.89 0.98 -5.74
N ARG A 2 -9.91 0.96 -6.63
CA ARG A 2 -10.05 0.26 -7.94
C ARG A 2 -9.91 -1.24 -7.75
N GLU A 3 -10.57 -2.03 -8.61
CA GLU A 3 -10.45 -3.50 -8.63
C GLU A 3 -8.99 -3.90 -8.83
N TYR A 4 -8.35 -3.31 -9.81
CA TYR A 4 -6.91 -3.43 -10.02
C TYR A 4 -6.21 -2.23 -9.37
N GLN A 5 -5.34 -2.50 -8.38
CA GLN A 5 -4.47 -1.48 -7.85
C GLN A 5 -3.43 -1.10 -8.91
N PRO A 6 -3.09 0.19 -9.04
CA PRO A 6 -1.98 0.60 -9.91
C PRO A 6 -0.73 -0.21 -9.62
N GLY A 7 0.01 -0.56 -10.68
CA GLY A 7 1.20 -1.40 -10.58
C GLY A 7 2.38 -0.68 -9.96
N LEU A 8 3.11 0.10 -10.75
CA LEU A 8 4.21 0.92 -10.28
C LEU A 8 3.74 2.29 -9.84
N GLN A 9 4.25 2.75 -8.70
CA GLN A 9 4.09 4.12 -8.25
C GLN A 9 5.43 4.84 -8.30
N PHE A 10 5.38 6.08 -8.79
CA PHE A 10 6.48 7.04 -8.79
C PHE A 10 6.11 8.17 -7.85
N LEU A 11 7.04 8.55 -6.98
CA LEU A 11 6.93 9.73 -6.14
C LEU A 11 8.14 10.62 -6.42
N HIS A 12 7.92 11.71 -7.17
CA HIS A 12 8.95 12.68 -7.51
C HIS A 12 8.94 13.82 -6.49
N CYS A 13 10.08 14.04 -5.85
CA CYS A 13 10.26 15.16 -4.91
C CYS A 13 10.61 16.43 -5.69
N LEU A 14 9.66 17.35 -5.77
CA LEU A 14 9.87 18.67 -6.38
C LEU A 14 10.39 19.69 -5.36
N SER A 15 9.96 19.56 -4.09
CA SER A 15 10.40 20.42 -3.01
C SER A 15 10.19 19.71 -1.66
N ASN A 16 11.16 19.82 -0.74
CA ASN A 16 11.04 19.25 0.61
C ASN A 16 11.84 20.08 1.64
N GLN A 17 11.34 21.27 1.92
CA GLN A 17 11.95 22.25 2.83
C GLN A 17 11.37 22.18 4.25
N THR A 18 10.31 21.38 4.46
CA THR A 18 9.65 21.29 5.76
C THR A 18 10.51 20.57 6.81
N SER A 19 10.30 20.90 8.07
CA SER A 19 10.80 20.10 9.19
C SER A 19 9.98 18.83 9.33
N GLY A 20 10.60 17.66 9.37
CA GLY A 20 9.93 16.34 9.36
C GLY A 20 9.46 15.92 7.97
N GLY A 21 8.43 15.07 7.89
CA GLY A 21 7.83 14.62 6.64
C GLY A 21 8.63 13.56 5.90
N ASN A 22 9.54 12.84 6.56
CA ASN A 22 10.26 11.73 5.97
C ASN A 22 9.30 10.69 5.41
N SER A 23 9.63 10.14 4.24
CA SER A 23 8.89 9.06 3.63
C SER A 23 9.16 7.75 4.35
N LEU A 24 8.12 6.95 4.53
CA LEU A 24 8.16 5.65 5.18
C LEU A 24 7.73 4.59 4.19
N TYR A 25 8.44 3.47 4.17
CA TYR A 25 8.14 2.33 3.30
C TYR A 25 8.20 1.03 4.10
N CYS A 26 7.27 0.11 3.81
CA CYS A 26 7.27 -1.24 4.37
C CYS A 26 7.03 -2.24 3.23
N ASP A 27 7.72 -3.37 3.25
CA ASP A 27 7.37 -4.50 2.39
C ASP A 27 6.11 -5.20 2.93
N GLY A 28 4.95 -4.91 2.33
CA GLY A 28 3.67 -5.46 2.77
C GLY A 28 3.60 -6.98 2.72
N LEU A 29 4.29 -7.62 1.75
CA LEU A 29 4.35 -9.07 1.68
C LEU A 29 5.18 -9.64 2.84
N HIS A 30 6.26 -8.97 3.21
CA HIS A 30 7.06 -9.35 4.38
C HIS A 30 6.26 -9.15 5.68
N LEU A 31 5.56 -8.02 5.83
CA LEU A 31 4.68 -7.80 6.99
C LEU A 31 3.62 -8.90 7.13
N ALA A 32 3.03 -9.34 6.02
CA ALA A 32 2.03 -10.40 6.05
C ALA A 32 2.64 -11.76 6.43
N LYS A 33 3.90 -12.04 6.03
CA LYS A 33 4.62 -13.23 6.48
C LYS A 33 4.93 -13.19 7.98
N VAL A 34 5.36 -12.03 8.49
CA VAL A 34 5.59 -11.80 9.92
C VAL A 34 4.27 -11.98 10.70
N LEU A 35 3.17 -11.38 10.23
CA LEU A 35 1.86 -11.59 10.85
C LEU A 35 1.47 -13.06 10.89
N ARG A 36 1.69 -13.78 9.79
CA ARG A 36 1.37 -15.23 9.71
C ARG A 36 2.15 -16.04 10.74
N ALA A 37 3.39 -15.65 11.02
CA ALA A 37 4.24 -16.32 12.00
C ALA A 37 3.89 -15.94 13.45
N GLU A 38 3.65 -14.64 13.72
CA GLU A 38 3.42 -14.13 15.07
C GLU A 38 1.95 -14.30 15.52
N ASP A 39 0.98 -14.18 14.62
CA ASP A 39 -0.47 -14.30 14.88
C ASP A 39 -1.21 -14.93 13.69
N PRO A 40 -1.15 -16.27 13.52
CA PRO A 40 -1.81 -16.97 12.42
C PRO A 40 -3.33 -16.74 12.35
N ALA A 41 -3.98 -16.52 13.49
CA ALA A 41 -5.41 -16.22 13.54
C ALA A 41 -5.71 -14.85 12.93
N ALA A 42 -4.94 -13.82 13.27
CA ALA A 42 -5.07 -12.51 12.67
C ALA A 42 -4.79 -12.54 11.16
N PHE A 43 -3.75 -13.27 10.73
CA PHE A 43 -3.46 -13.48 9.32
C PHE A 43 -4.66 -14.10 8.59
N THR A 44 -5.21 -15.18 9.12
CA THR A 44 -6.37 -15.89 8.54
C THR A 44 -7.59 -14.97 8.45
N THR A 45 -7.84 -14.17 9.47
CA THR A 45 -8.93 -13.18 9.48
C THR A 45 -8.76 -12.16 8.36
N LEU A 46 -7.57 -11.60 8.16
CA LEU A 46 -7.31 -10.61 7.10
C LEU A 46 -7.32 -11.19 5.69
N VAL A 47 -7.12 -12.50 5.54
CA VAL A 47 -7.27 -13.22 4.26
C VAL A 47 -8.74 -13.51 3.94
N ARG A 48 -9.54 -13.83 4.95
CA ARG A 48 -10.90 -14.34 4.73
C ARG A 48 -12.01 -13.29 4.84
N THR A 49 -11.72 -12.13 5.42
CA THR A 49 -12.73 -11.10 5.62
C THR A 49 -12.66 -10.05 4.53
N PRO A 50 -13.64 -9.96 3.64
CA PRO A 50 -13.72 -8.91 2.63
C PRO A 50 -13.90 -7.54 3.28
N VAL A 51 -13.36 -6.52 2.66
CA VAL A 51 -13.46 -5.13 3.09
C VAL A 51 -13.88 -4.28 1.90
N LEU A 52 -14.79 -3.36 2.12
CA LEU A 52 -15.15 -2.36 1.13
C LEU A 52 -14.10 -1.24 1.13
N PHE A 53 -13.40 -1.11 0.03
CA PHE A 53 -12.54 0.04 -0.29
C PHE A 53 -13.31 0.96 -1.22
N ARG A 54 -13.49 2.22 -0.80
CA ARG A 54 -14.21 3.21 -1.60
C ARG A 54 -13.41 4.51 -1.66
N TYR A 55 -13.26 5.04 -2.84
CA TYR A 55 -12.80 6.39 -3.08
C TYR A 55 -13.82 7.12 -3.96
N HIS A 56 -14.31 8.24 -3.51
CA HIS A 56 -15.25 9.05 -4.28
C HIS A 56 -14.89 10.54 -4.15
N ASP A 57 -15.12 11.26 -5.22
CA ASP A 57 -15.08 12.70 -5.30
C ASP A 57 -16.22 13.19 -6.22
N GLN A 58 -16.13 14.41 -6.75
CA GLN A 58 -17.18 14.96 -7.63
C GLN A 58 -17.27 14.22 -8.98
N ASP A 59 -16.18 13.65 -9.45
CA ASP A 59 -16.04 13.09 -10.79
C ASP A 59 -15.99 11.56 -10.81
N CYS A 60 -15.77 10.90 -9.68
CA CYS A 60 -15.67 9.45 -9.62
C CYS A 60 -16.10 8.82 -8.29
N ASP A 61 -16.58 7.57 -8.36
CA ASP A 61 -16.87 6.70 -7.23
C ASP A 61 -16.33 5.28 -7.51
N TYR A 62 -15.11 5.05 -7.09
CA TYR A 62 -14.47 3.74 -7.22
C TYR A 62 -14.72 2.90 -5.98
N GLN A 63 -15.24 1.69 -6.19
CA GLN A 63 -15.51 0.72 -5.13
C GLN A 63 -14.89 -0.62 -5.48
N ASN A 64 -14.38 -1.32 -4.46
CA ASN A 64 -13.92 -2.68 -4.58
C ASN A 64 -14.07 -3.41 -3.25
N ILE A 65 -14.56 -4.65 -3.28
CA ILE A 65 -14.64 -5.52 -2.12
C ILE A 65 -13.55 -6.57 -2.25
N ALA A 66 -12.60 -6.57 -1.32
CA ALA A 66 -11.46 -7.49 -1.35
C ALA A 66 -10.90 -7.69 0.06
N PRO A 67 -10.17 -8.79 0.34
CA PRO A 67 -9.46 -8.95 1.61
C PRO A 67 -8.27 -7.98 1.70
N VAL A 68 -7.81 -7.73 2.94
CA VAL A 68 -6.58 -6.98 3.20
C VAL A 68 -5.35 -7.73 2.67
N ILE A 69 -5.32 -9.04 2.87
CA ILE A 69 -4.26 -9.94 2.38
C ILE A 69 -4.87 -10.85 1.33
N GLU A 70 -4.42 -10.73 0.09
CA GLU A 70 -4.87 -11.56 -1.02
C GLU A 70 -3.86 -12.68 -1.29
N LEU A 71 -4.35 -13.91 -1.37
CA LEU A 71 -3.54 -15.07 -1.71
C LEU A 71 -3.66 -15.42 -3.20
N ALA A 72 -2.57 -15.89 -3.78
CA ALA A 72 -2.56 -16.56 -5.07
C ALA A 72 -3.19 -17.97 -4.94
N PRO A 73 -3.64 -18.59 -6.05
CA PRO A 73 -4.18 -19.96 -6.04
C PRO A 73 -3.28 -21.00 -5.36
N GLY A 74 -1.96 -20.82 -5.42
CA GLY A 74 -0.96 -21.68 -4.74
C GLY A 74 -0.70 -21.31 -3.27
N GLY A 75 -1.49 -20.43 -2.64
CA GLY A 75 -1.39 -20.06 -1.23
C GLY A 75 -0.29 -19.04 -0.89
N GLY A 76 0.47 -18.60 -1.89
CA GLY A 76 1.43 -17.48 -1.73
C GLY A 76 0.70 -16.14 -1.56
N ILE A 77 1.30 -15.20 -0.83
CA ILE A 77 0.74 -13.85 -0.68
C ILE A 77 0.95 -13.12 -2.01
N ARG A 78 -0.15 -12.66 -2.61
CA ARG A 78 -0.16 -12.01 -3.94
C ARG A 78 -0.18 -10.49 -3.84
N ASN A 79 -0.98 -9.95 -2.91
CA ASN A 79 -1.28 -8.54 -2.85
C ASN A 79 -1.65 -8.11 -1.43
N ILE A 80 -1.34 -6.87 -1.08
CA ILE A 80 -1.76 -6.24 0.18
C ILE A 80 -2.58 -4.99 -0.13
N ARG A 81 -3.81 -4.95 0.36
CA ARG A 81 -4.69 -3.78 0.28
C ARG A 81 -4.82 -3.15 1.66
N PHE A 82 -3.95 -2.19 1.95
CA PHE A 82 -3.92 -1.55 3.26
C PHE A 82 -3.88 -0.03 3.10
N ASN A 83 -5.06 0.57 2.96
CA ASN A 83 -5.19 2.03 2.92
C ASN A 83 -6.34 2.46 3.84
N PRO A 84 -6.03 2.90 5.07
CA PRO A 84 -7.05 3.33 6.04
C PRO A 84 -7.94 4.47 5.56
N ALA A 85 -7.47 5.32 4.65
CA ALA A 85 -8.23 6.47 4.17
C ALA A 85 -9.41 6.10 3.24
N VAL A 86 -9.34 4.92 2.60
CA VAL A 86 -10.37 4.45 1.65
C VAL A 86 -11.04 3.16 2.09
N MET A 87 -10.59 2.56 3.17
CA MET A 87 -11.24 1.40 3.79
C MET A 87 -12.44 1.88 4.61
N THR A 88 -13.64 1.37 4.31
CA THR A 88 -14.87 1.81 4.98
C THR A 88 -15.35 0.78 6.00
N THR A 89 -15.85 -0.37 5.56
CA THR A 89 -16.40 -1.41 6.41
C THR A 89 -15.85 -2.78 6.04
N ALA A 90 -15.74 -3.67 7.04
CA ALA A 90 -15.52 -5.07 6.80
C ALA A 90 -16.87 -5.75 6.49
N ASP A 91 -16.90 -6.53 5.42
CA ASP A 91 -18.07 -7.35 5.06
C ASP A 91 -18.05 -8.64 5.87
N CYS A 92 -18.52 -8.54 7.12
CA CYS A 92 -18.62 -9.66 8.03
C CYS A 92 -19.77 -9.49 9.03
N ALA A 93 -20.22 -10.59 9.60
CA ALA A 93 -21.21 -10.56 10.67
C ALA A 93 -20.69 -9.72 11.86
N ALA A 94 -21.59 -9.00 12.54
CA ALA A 94 -21.26 -8.15 13.69
C ALA A 94 -20.44 -8.88 14.78
N SER A 95 -20.70 -10.18 14.98
CA SER A 95 -19.96 -11.04 15.90
C SER A 95 -18.47 -11.19 15.53
N LYS A 96 -18.13 -11.11 14.25
CA LYS A 96 -16.74 -11.23 13.74
C LYS A 96 -16.03 -9.87 13.56
N PHE A 97 -16.76 -8.78 13.69
CA PHE A 97 -16.20 -7.44 13.51
C PHE A 97 -15.07 -7.14 14.52
N ARG A 98 -15.23 -7.56 15.78
CA ARG A 98 -14.18 -7.39 16.81
C ARG A 98 -12.91 -8.18 16.47
N GLU A 99 -13.07 -9.39 15.94
CA GLU A 99 -11.95 -10.22 15.51
C GLU A 99 -11.20 -9.56 14.34
N PHE A 100 -11.93 -9.05 13.34
CA PHE A 100 -11.35 -8.28 12.24
C PHE A 100 -10.62 -7.04 12.73
N GLN A 101 -11.23 -6.25 13.62
CA GLN A 101 -10.57 -5.06 14.17
C GLN A 101 -9.28 -5.41 14.92
N ARG A 102 -9.26 -6.51 15.69
CA ARG A 102 -8.06 -7.00 16.36
C ARG A 102 -6.98 -7.34 15.33
N ALA A 103 -7.31 -8.14 14.33
CA ALA A 103 -6.39 -8.55 13.29
C ALA A 103 -5.83 -7.35 12.50
N TYR A 104 -6.68 -6.40 12.15
CA TYR A 104 -6.30 -5.16 11.48
C TYR A 104 -5.31 -4.32 12.31
N ARG A 105 -5.57 -4.18 13.62
CA ARG A 105 -4.65 -3.48 14.54
C ARG A 105 -3.32 -4.21 14.69
N CYS A 106 -3.30 -5.55 14.65
CA CYS A 106 -2.06 -6.32 14.64
C CYS A 106 -1.22 -5.98 13.39
N PHE A 107 -1.82 -5.99 12.21
CA PHE A 107 -1.14 -5.59 10.98
C PHE A 107 -0.67 -4.14 11.01
N LEU A 108 -1.51 -3.21 11.46
CA LEU A 108 -1.16 -1.80 11.62
C LEU A 108 0.04 -1.60 12.57
N ARG A 109 0.15 -2.38 13.65
CA ARG A 109 1.32 -2.32 14.54
C ARG A 109 2.60 -2.74 13.83
N LEU A 110 2.55 -3.77 12.99
CA LEU A 110 3.70 -4.20 12.19
C LEU A 110 4.20 -3.09 11.25
N THR A 111 3.29 -2.32 10.63
CA THR A 111 3.69 -1.19 9.78
C THR A 111 4.45 -0.10 10.53
N ARG A 112 4.43 -0.10 11.86
CA ARG A 112 5.08 0.91 12.73
C ARG A 112 6.34 0.39 13.41
N ARG A 113 6.70 -0.85 13.22
CA ARG A 113 7.93 -1.45 13.78
C ARG A 113 9.15 -0.89 13.05
N PRO A 114 10.14 -0.32 13.77
CA PRO A 114 11.33 0.26 13.14
C PRO A 114 12.15 -0.75 12.32
N ASP A 115 12.21 -2.00 12.75
CA ASP A 115 12.91 -3.10 12.07
C ASP A 115 12.24 -3.54 10.76
N LEU A 116 10.98 -3.14 10.53
CA LEU A 116 10.18 -3.45 9.33
C LEU A 116 9.93 -2.22 8.46
N GLN A 117 10.48 -1.07 8.81
CA GLN A 117 10.35 0.19 8.07
C GLN A 117 11.67 0.61 7.45
N ALA A 118 11.60 1.11 6.22
CA ALA A 118 12.62 1.99 5.66
C ALA A 118 12.13 3.44 5.75
N GLU A 119 12.98 4.32 6.24
CA GLU A 119 12.69 5.74 6.35
C GLU A 119 13.71 6.54 5.56
N THR A 120 13.27 7.48 4.73
CA THR A 120 14.14 8.36 3.97
C THR A 120 13.58 9.77 3.88
N ARG A 121 14.48 10.76 3.85
CA ARG A 121 14.16 12.14 3.52
C ARG A 121 14.51 12.38 2.06
N MET A 122 13.48 12.42 1.22
CA MET A 122 13.66 12.69 -0.21
C MET A 122 14.16 14.11 -0.44
N GLN A 123 15.15 14.25 -1.31
CA GLN A 123 15.68 15.53 -1.77
C GLN A 123 15.00 15.97 -3.07
N PRO A 124 14.93 17.29 -3.36
CA PRO A 124 14.44 17.76 -4.65
C PRO A 124 15.19 17.09 -5.83
N GLY A 125 14.44 16.60 -6.81
CA GLY A 125 14.95 15.84 -7.96
C GLY A 125 14.98 14.33 -7.77
N GLU A 126 14.86 13.81 -6.54
CA GLU A 126 14.80 12.37 -6.32
C GLU A 126 13.41 11.80 -6.68
N ILE A 127 13.42 10.57 -7.19
CA ILE A 127 12.21 9.81 -7.51
C ILE A 127 12.28 8.47 -6.79
N ALA A 128 11.31 8.20 -5.92
CA ALA A 128 11.07 6.87 -5.38
C ALA A 128 10.15 6.08 -6.32
N VAL A 129 10.57 4.87 -6.70
CA VAL A 129 9.78 3.97 -7.56
C VAL A 129 9.59 2.65 -6.84
N PHE A 130 8.36 2.16 -6.78
CA PHE A 130 8.06 0.90 -6.12
C PHE A 130 6.79 0.23 -6.66
N ASP A 131 6.71 -1.09 -6.46
CA ASP A 131 5.51 -1.87 -6.69
C ASP A 131 4.45 -1.51 -5.63
N ASN A 132 3.42 -0.78 -6.05
CA ASN A 132 2.34 -0.32 -5.19
C ASN A 132 1.43 -1.45 -4.66
N ARG A 133 1.51 -2.65 -5.25
CA ARG A 133 0.79 -3.84 -4.78
C ARG A 133 1.53 -4.56 -3.65
N ARG A 134 2.81 -4.24 -3.48
CA ARG A 134 3.71 -4.83 -2.48
C ARG A 134 4.10 -3.84 -1.40
N VAL A 135 4.50 -2.63 -1.78
CA VAL A 135 5.07 -1.65 -0.85
C VAL A 135 3.99 -0.76 -0.25
N LEU A 136 3.84 -0.83 1.05
CA LEU A 136 3.08 0.15 1.81
C LEU A 136 3.94 1.38 2.03
N HIS A 137 3.38 2.55 1.81
CA HIS A 137 4.10 3.81 1.97
C HIS A 137 3.29 4.82 2.78
N GLY A 138 3.99 5.70 3.43
CA GLY A 138 3.43 6.75 4.24
C GLY A 138 4.44 7.86 4.48
N ARG A 139 4.17 8.69 5.45
CA ARG A 139 5.11 9.75 5.85
C ARG A 139 5.02 10.05 7.34
N ARG A 140 6.10 10.56 7.89
CA ARG A 140 6.10 11.18 9.22
C ARG A 140 5.30 12.48 9.22
N ALA A 141 4.83 12.87 10.39
CA ALA A 141 4.29 14.22 10.58
C ALA A 141 5.32 15.28 10.17
N PHE A 142 4.86 16.40 9.69
CA PHE A 142 5.70 17.57 9.38
C PHE A 142 5.01 18.85 9.83
N ALA A 143 5.82 19.87 10.10
CA ALA A 143 5.31 21.19 10.40
C ALA A 143 4.96 21.92 9.09
N ALA A 144 3.68 22.03 8.77
CA ALA A 144 3.20 22.59 7.50
C ALA A 144 3.70 24.03 7.24
N GLN A 145 3.94 24.78 8.32
CA GLN A 145 4.40 26.19 8.25
C GLN A 145 5.93 26.33 8.18
N SER A 146 6.70 25.24 8.24
CA SER A 146 8.17 25.28 8.27
C SER A 146 8.82 25.33 6.89
N GLY A 147 8.04 25.31 5.81
CA GLY A 147 8.56 25.39 4.46
C GLY A 147 7.65 24.71 3.41
N ARG A 148 8.08 24.74 2.16
CA ARG A 148 7.35 24.13 1.06
C ARG A 148 7.66 22.63 0.93
N ARG A 149 6.63 21.80 0.77
CA ARG A 149 6.76 20.39 0.44
C ARG A 149 5.85 20.05 -0.74
N HIS A 150 6.44 19.53 -1.81
CA HIS A 150 5.72 19.11 -3.00
C HIS A 150 6.29 17.80 -3.52
N LEU A 151 5.51 16.73 -3.39
CA LEU A 151 5.76 15.44 -4.02
C LEU A 151 4.68 15.23 -5.10
N GLN A 152 5.13 14.91 -6.30
CA GLN A 152 4.26 14.56 -7.42
C GLN A 152 4.18 13.06 -7.57
N GLY A 153 2.97 12.50 -7.58
CA GLY A 153 2.72 11.07 -7.78
C GLY A 153 2.34 10.75 -9.22
N ALA A 154 2.85 9.65 -9.74
CA ALA A 154 2.41 9.06 -11.00
C ALA A 154 2.30 7.53 -10.85
N TYR A 155 1.50 6.91 -11.72
CA TYR A 155 1.29 5.47 -11.73
C TYR A 155 1.45 4.93 -13.13
N VAL A 156 2.00 3.70 -13.23
CA VAL A 156 2.11 2.92 -14.46
C VAL A 156 1.60 1.52 -14.19
N GLU A 157 0.77 0.99 -15.07
CA GLU A 157 0.27 -0.38 -14.95
C GLU A 157 1.35 -1.39 -15.33
N TRP A 158 1.38 -2.53 -14.63
CA TRP A 158 2.34 -3.60 -14.94
C TRP A 158 2.21 -4.12 -16.37
N GLU A 159 0.98 -4.13 -16.89
CA GLU A 159 0.71 -4.57 -18.26
C GLU A 159 1.39 -3.67 -19.30
N ASP A 160 1.44 -2.37 -19.07
CA ASP A 160 2.14 -1.41 -19.93
C ASP A 160 3.66 -1.62 -19.89
N VAL A 161 4.21 -1.86 -18.68
CA VAL A 161 5.63 -2.18 -18.49
C VAL A 161 5.99 -3.47 -19.23
N ASP A 162 5.25 -4.55 -19.01
CA ASP A 162 5.47 -5.84 -19.64
C ASP A 162 5.33 -5.77 -21.16
N SER A 163 4.33 -5.03 -21.65
CA SER A 163 4.13 -4.76 -23.07
C SER A 163 5.37 -4.05 -23.65
N ARG A 164 5.84 -3.00 -22.99
CA ARG A 164 7.01 -2.24 -23.43
C ARG A 164 8.29 -3.07 -23.45
N VAL A 165 8.49 -3.89 -22.42
CA VAL A 165 9.64 -4.82 -22.35
C VAL A 165 9.61 -5.80 -23.52
N ARG A 166 8.43 -6.41 -23.84
CA ARG A 166 8.29 -7.30 -25.00
C ARG A 166 8.55 -6.61 -26.33
N VAL A 167 8.09 -5.36 -26.47
CA VAL A 167 8.37 -4.56 -27.68
C VAL A 167 9.88 -4.29 -27.82
N LEU A 168 10.52 -3.80 -26.76
CA LEU A 168 11.96 -3.48 -26.80
C LEU A 168 12.81 -4.72 -27.09
N ARG A 169 12.50 -5.87 -26.51
CA ARG A 169 13.20 -7.14 -26.81
C ARG A 169 13.15 -7.53 -28.28
N ARG A 170 12.07 -7.19 -29.00
CA ARG A 170 11.97 -7.45 -30.44
C ARG A 170 12.84 -6.53 -31.31
N TYR A 171 13.17 -5.35 -30.78
CA TYR A 171 14.01 -4.37 -31.52
C TYR A 171 15.50 -4.44 -31.15
N LEU A 172 15.83 -4.96 -29.96
CA LEU A 172 17.20 -4.97 -29.43
C LEU A 172 17.84 -6.38 -29.44
N GLY A 173 17.03 -7.40 -29.64
CA GLY A 173 17.46 -8.80 -29.64
C GLY A 173 17.69 -9.37 -30.93
#